data_ef8da6c52a398bd5643001a23e18e619
#
_entry.id   ef8da6c52a398bd5643001a23e18e619
#
_cell.length_a   1.000
_cell.length_b   1.000
_cell.length_c   1.000
_cell.angle_alpha   90.00
_cell.angle_beta   90.00
_cell.angle_gamma   90.00
#
_symmetry.space_group_name_H-M   'P 1'
#
loop_
_entity.id
_entity.type
_entity.pdbx_description
1 polymer ?
#
loop_
_entity_poly.entity_id
_entity_poly.type
_entity_poly.pdbx_seq_one_letter_code
_entity_poly.pdbx_strand_id
1 'polypeptide(L)'
;MENDKIRIRTPEELEVRKKEFLIICDVLEELKIKYFLQTGILLGAVRDNDFIKWDWDIEISVFSKDFLPRIHIVANSLKRKGFRILNINEKKNDSKIDFIGEFEENVTGYTIFSWNYSKLLKKY
;
A
#
# COMPACT_ATOMS: atom_id res chain seq x y z
N MET A 1 25.84 -11.38 1.89
CA MET A 1 25.56 -9.97 2.22
C MET A 1 24.39 -9.87 3.17
N GLU A 2 24.56 -9.15 4.25
CA GLU A 2 23.45 -8.97 5.16
C GLU A 2 22.30 -8.21 4.50
N ASN A 3 22.55 -7.55 3.38
CA ASN A 3 21.49 -6.87 2.64
C ASN A 3 20.42 -7.81 2.15
N ASP A 4 20.74 -9.09 2.05
CA ASP A 4 19.77 -10.08 1.61
C ASP A 4 18.86 -10.52 2.74
N LYS A 5 19.19 -10.13 3.96
CA LYS A 5 18.39 -10.51 5.11
C LYS A 5 17.23 -9.53 5.31
N ILE A 6 16.10 -10.08 5.70
CA ILE A 6 14.95 -9.27 6.03
C ILE A 6 15.24 -8.57 7.36
N ARG A 7 15.12 -7.26 7.36
CA ARG A 7 15.37 -6.46 8.54
C ARG A 7 14.07 -6.18 9.28
N ILE A 8 14.14 -6.28 10.60
CA ILE A 8 13.02 -5.90 11.44
C ILE A 8 13.19 -4.44 11.82
N ARG A 9 12.14 -3.65 11.61
CA ARG A 9 12.17 -2.21 11.88
C ARG A 9 12.19 -1.92 13.37
N THR A 10 12.78 -0.80 13.75
CA THR A 10 12.79 -0.36 15.14
C THR A 10 11.38 0.07 15.57
N PRO A 11 11.10 0.14 16.89
CA PRO A 11 9.79 0.60 17.34
C PRO A 11 9.42 1.98 16.80
N GLU A 12 10.39 2.89 16.69
CA GLU A 12 10.14 4.22 16.14
C GLU A 12 9.73 4.15 14.67
N GLU A 13 10.44 3.33 13.91
CA GLU A 13 10.11 3.13 12.50
C GLU A 13 8.71 2.52 12.35
N LEU A 14 8.36 1.59 13.23
CA LEU A 14 7.04 0.95 13.16
C LEU A 14 5.92 1.94 13.41
N GLU A 15 6.13 2.88 14.33
CA GLU A 15 5.13 3.90 14.60
C GLU A 15 4.90 4.78 13.37
N VAL A 16 5.98 5.16 12.68
CA VAL A 16 5.87 5.96 11.47
C VAL A 16 5.12 5.17 10.39
N ARG A 17 5.48 3.91 10.18
CA ARG A 17 4.81 3.07 9.18
C ARG A 17 3.33 2.90 9.49
N LYS A 18 3.00 2.74 10.76
CA LYS A 18 1.61 2.60 11.16
C LYS A 18 0.82 3.86 10.84
N LYS A 19 1.39 5.03 11.17
CA LYS A 19 0.75 6.31 10.87
C LYS A 19 0.54 6.48 9.37
N GLU A 20 1.57 6.19 8.58
CA GLU A 20 1.48 6.29 7.13
C GLU A 20 0.42 5.36 6.57
N PHE A 21 0.41 4.12 7.05
CA PHE A 21 -0.57 3.14 6.59
C PHE A 21 -2.00 3.60 6.86
N LEU A 22 -2.24 4.15 8.05
CA LEU A 22 -3.57 4.65 8.42
C LEU A 22 -3.97 5.84 7.54
N ILE A 23 -3.03 6.71 7.19
CA ILE A 23 -3.31 7.82 6.27
C ILE A 23 -3.72 7.30 4.90
N ILE A 24 -3.03 6.28 4.41
CA ILE A 24 -3.36 5.68 3.11
C ILE A 24 -4.76 5.08 3.15
N CYS A 25 -5.08 4.36 4.20
CA CYS A 25 -6.42 3.79 4.37
C CYS A 25 -7.48 4.88 4.41
N ASP A 26 -7.21 5.97 5.11
CA ASP A 26 -8.14 7.09 5.18
C ASP A 26 -8.39 7.71 3.80
N VAL A 27 -7.35 7.85 2.99
CA VAL A 27 -7.49 8.37 1.62
C VAL A 27 -8.45 7.48 0.83
N LEU A 28 -8.25 6.17 0.89
CA LEU A 28 -9.09 5.25 0.15
C LEU A 28 -10.53 5.26 0.68
N GLU A 29 -10.70 5.34 1.99
CA GLU A 29 -12.04 5.39 2.59
C GLU A 29 -12.77 6.67 2.26
N GLU A 30 -12.08 7.80 2.27
CA GLU A 30 -12.69 9.08 1.89
C GLU A 30 -13.19 9.06 0.45
N LEU A 31 -12.47 8.36 -0.41
CA LEU A 31 -12.84 8.23 -1.82
C LEU A 31 -13.78 7.05 -2.07
N LYS A 32 -14.16 6.35 -1.00
CA LYS A 32 -15.06 5.19 -1.07
C LYS A 32 -14.54 4.09 -1.97
N ILE A 33 -13.23 3.88 -1.93
CA ILE A 33 -12.57 2.80 -2.64
C ILE A 33 -12.29 1.69 -1.64
N LYS A 34 -12.90 0.53 -1.86
CA LYS A 34 -12.69 -0.62 -1.00
C LYS A 34 -11.29 -1.17 -1.21
N TYR A 35 -10.65 -1.56 -0.13
CA TYR A 35 -9.31 -2.13 -0.19
C TYR A 35 -9.22 -3.38 0.67
N PHE A 36 -8.21 -4.19 0.40
CA PHE A 36 -7.95 -5.38 1.18
C PHE A 36 -6.46 -5.70 1.13
N LEU A 37 -6.00 -6.48 2.10
CA LEU A 37 -4.62 -6.91 2.18
C LEU A 37 -4.51 -8.33 1.64
N GLN A 38 -3.31 -8.66 1.13
CA GLN A 38 -3.05 -10.02 0.71
C GLN A 38 -3.24 -10.96 1.92
N THR A 39 -3.65 -12.19 1.62
CA THR A 39 -3.99 -13.15 2.67
C THR A 39 -2.89 -13.31 3.72
N GLY A 40 -1.65 -13.42 3.28
CA GLY A 40 -0.53 -13.59 4.23
C GLY A 40 -0.34 -12.39 5.12
N ILE A 41 -0.46 -11.18 4.55
CA ILE A 41 -0.33 -9.94 5.31
C ILE A 41 -1.47 -9.81 6.29
N LEU A 42 -2.68 -10.12 5.85
CA LEU A 42 -3.87 -10.03 6.70
C LEU A 42 -3.75 -10.98 7.89
N LEU A 43 -3.30 -12.20 7.65
CA LEU A 43 -3.14 -13.16 8.71
C LEU A 43 -2.15 -12.69 9.76
N GLY A 44 -1.02 -12.13 9.33
CA GLY A 44 -0.04 -11.57 10.24
C GLY A 44 -0.61 -10.42 11.06
N ALA A 45 -1.38 -9.54 10.41
CA ALA A 45 -1.98 -8.41 11.10
C ALA A 45 -2.98 -8.86 12.16
N VAL A 46 -3.77 -9.89 11.84
CA VAL A 46 -4.78 -10.39 12.79
C VAL A 46 -4.12 -11.09 13.96
N ARG A 47 -3.10 -11.92 13.69
CA ARG A 47 -2.51 -12.73 14.74
C ARG A 47 -1.57 -11.95 15.64
N ASP A 48 -0.68 -11.16 15.04
CA ASP A 48 0.40 -10.50 15.77
C ASP A 48 0.37 -8.99 15.69
N ASN A 49 -0.49 -8.44 14.85
CA ASN A 49 -0.56 -7.00 14.61
C ASN A 49 0.80 -6.43 14.20
N ASP A 50 1.58 -7.20 13.44
CA ASP A 50 2.97 -6.85 13.16
C ASP A 50 3.36 -6.94 11.70
N PHE A 51 2.38 -6.95 10.79
CA PHE A 51 2.70 -7.08 9.35
C PHE A 51 3.61 -5.97 8.86
N ILE A 52 3.65 -4.85 9.56
CA ILE A 52 4.47 -3.71 9.16
C ILE A 52 5.88 -3.74 9.72
N LYS A 53 6.23 -4.73 10.54
CA LYS A 53 7.55 -4.74 11.17
C LYS A 53 8.66 -5.20 10.23
N TRP A 54 8.31 -5.86 9.14
CA TRP A 54 9.29 -6.35 8.16
C TRP A 54 9.68 -5.24 7.20
N ASP A 55 10.88 -5.36 6.63
CA ASP A 55 11.41 -4.33 5.74
C ASP A 55 10.97 -4.55 4.29
N TRP A 56 9.71 -4.90 4.10
CA TRP A 56 9.11 -5.07 2.79
C TRP A 56 8.26 -3.86 2.42
N ASP A 57 8.10 -3.66 1.12
CA ASP A 57 7.10 -2.72 0.65
C ASP A 57 5.71 -3.23 1.01
N ILE A 58 4.85 -2.32 1.37
CA ILE A 58 3.48 -2.68 1.76
C ILE A 58 2.59 -2.58 0.53
N GLU A 59 1.87 -3.67 0.23
CA GLU A 59 0.97 -3.74 -0.90
C GLU A 59 -0.47 -3.72 -0.43
N ILE A 60 -1.25 -2.81 -1.01
CA ILE A 60 -2.68 -2.68 -0.70
C ILE A 60 -3.44 -2.98 -1.97
N SER A 61 -4.40 -3.89 -1.89
CA SER A 61 -5.17 -4.34 -3.04
C SER A 61 -6.50 -3.60 -3.12
N VAL A 62 -6.89 -3.24 -4.32
CA VAL A 62 -8.18 -2.59 -4.60
C VAL A 62 -8.79 -3.22 -5.84
N PHE A 63 -10.06 -2.93 -6.10
CA PHE A 63 -10.70 -3.39 -7.34
C PHE A 63 -10.54 -2.33 -8.41
N SER A 64 -10.15 -2.76 -9.61
CA SER A 64 -9.88 -1.82 -10.71
C SER A 64 -11.09 -0.98 -11.08
N LYS A 65 -12.28 -1.54 -10.98
CA LYS A 65 -13.48 -0.82 -11.37
C LYS A 65 -13.69 0.44 -10.53
N ASP A 66 -13.28 0.42 -9.26
CA ASP A 66 -13.40 1.57 -8.37
C ASP A 66 -12.18 2.46 -8.42
N PHE A 67 -11.03 1.88 -8.70
CA PHE A 67 -9.74 2.54 -8.60
C PHE A 67 -9.31 3.22 -9.90
N LEU A 68 -9.37 2.49 -11.02
CA LEU A 68 -8.83 3.01 -12.28
C LEU A 68 -9.45 4.34 -12.72
N PRO A 69 -10.78 4.53 -12.64
CA PRO A 69 -11.35 5.83 -13.03
C PRO A 69 -10.90 6.99 -12.16
N ARG A 70 -10.39 6.70 -10.97
CA ARG A 70 -10.00 7.73 -9.99
C ARG A 70 -8.54 7.67 -9.60
N ILE A 71 -7.71 7.01 -10.43
CA ILE A 71 -6.31 6.78 -10.09
C ILE A 71 -5.55 8.08 -9.84
N HIS A 72 -5.82 9.12 -10.62
CA HIS A 72 -5.16 10.41 -10.45
C HIS A 72 -5.68 11.17 -9.22
N ILE A 73 -6.94 10.97 -8.88
CA ILE A 73 -7.51 11.56 -7.66
C ILE A 73 -6.85 10.94 -6.44
N VAL A 74 -6.66 9.62 -6.47
CA VAL A 74 -5.96 8.92 -5.39
C VAL A 74 -4.52 9.43 -5.27
N ALA A 75 -3.81 9.49 -6.40
CA ALA A 75 -2.42 9.95 -6.39
C ALA A 75 -2.31 11.38 -5.85
N ASN A 76 -3.20 12.27 -6.28
CA ASN A 76 -3.17 13.66 -5.81
C ASN A 76 -3.49 13.74 -4.33
N SER A 77 -4.41 12.91 -3.83
CA SER A 77 -4.73 12.89 -2.41
C SER A 77 -3.54 12.43 -1.58
N LEU A 78 -2.82 11.41 -2.08
CA LEU A 78 -1.61 10.93 -1.41
C LEU A 78 -0.53 12.01 -1.37
N LYS A 79 -0.36 12.74 -2.48
CA LYS A 79 0.60 13.85 -2.51
C LYS A 79 0.26 14.90 -1.48
N ARG A 80 -1.00 15.25 -1.35
CA ARG A 80 -1.43 16.26 -0.37
C ARG A 80 -1.17 15.81 1.06
N LYS A 81 -1.11 14.52 1.29
CA LYS A 81 -0.83 13.97 2.61
C LYS A 81 0.67 13.80 2.88
N GLY A 82 1.52 14.13 1.91
CA GLY A 82 2.96 14.10 2.09
C GLY A 82 3.69 12.93 1.46
N PHE A 83 2.99 12.08 0.72
CA PHE A 83 3.64 10.96 0.03
C PHE A 83 4.21 11.42 -1.31
N ARG A 84 5.26 10.72 -1.73
CA ARG A 84 5.90 11.00 -3.02
C ARG A 84 5.54 9.89 -4.01
N ILE A 85 4.90 10.27 -5.11
CA ILE A 85 4.48 9.32 -6.13
C ILE A 85 5.67 9.00 -7.02
N LEU A 86 5.95 7.71 -7.19
CA LEU A 86 7.04 7.25 -8.04
C LEU A 86 6.56 6.85 -9.42
N ASN A 87 5.41 6.19 -9.50
CA ASN A 87 4.92 5.68 -10.77
C ASN A 87 3.41 5.48 -10.73
N ILE A 88 2.75 5.79 -11.83
CA ILE A 88 1.33 5.51 -12.01
C ILE A 88 1.20 4.70 -13.29
N ASN A 89 0.63 3.51 -13.18
CA ASN A 89 0.34 2.66 -14.33
C ASN A 89 -1.17 2.60 -14.51
N GLU A 90 -1.64 3.06 -15.68
CA GLU A 90 -3.08 3.14 -15.95
C GLU A 90 -3.58 2.02 -16.85
N LYS A 91 -2.79 0.98 -17.09
CA LYS A 91 -3.21 -0.13 -17.91
C LYS A 91 -4.41 -0.84 -17.27
N LYS A 92 -5.42 -1.13 -18.09
CA LYS A 92 -6.67 -1.67 -17.61
C LYS A 92 -6.53 -2.88 -16.70
N ASN A 93 -5.63 -3.79 -17.02
CA ASN A 93 -5.45 -5.02 -16.26
C ASN A 93 -4.26 -4.99 -15.31
N ASP A 94 -3.68 -3.80 -15.11
CA ASP A 94 -2.47 -3.69 -14.30
C ASP A 94 -2.35 -2.27 -13.73
N SER A 95 -3.47 -1.67 -13.35
CA SER A 95 -3.41 -0.32 -12.81
C SER A 95 -2.87 -0.34 -11.39
N LYS A 96 -1.96 0.59 -11.11
CA LYS A 96 -1.34 0.67 -9.79
C LYS A 96 -0.67 2.02 -9.60
N ILE A 97 -0.39 2.33 -8.33
CA ILE A 97 0.40 3.49 -7.95
C ILE A 97 1.52 3.00 -7.03
N ASP A 98 2.75 3.30 -7.41
CA ASP A 98 3.92 3.07 -6.55
C ASP A 98 4.30 4.40 -5.92
N PHE A 99 4.47 4.43 -4.62
CA PHE A 99 4.79 5.67 -3.91
C PHE A 99 5.57 5.37 -2.64
N ILE A 100 6.15 6.42 -2.06
CA ILE A 100 6.91 6.25 -0.83
C ILE A 100 6.46 7.27 0.21
N GLY A 101 6.57 6.85 1.47
CA GLY A 101 6.43 7.74 2.60
C GLY A 101 7.82 8.03 3.15
N GLU A 102 8.05 9.29 3.50
CA GLU A 102 9.35 9.73 4.00
C GLU A 102 9.19 10.48 5.33
N PHE A 103 8.19 10.11 6.10
CA PHE A 103 7.90 10.78 7.35
C PHE A 103 9.04 10.52 8.35
N GLU A 104 9.47 11.57 9.04
CA GLU A 104 10.50 11.49 10.06
C GLU A 104 11.75 10.77 9.56
N GLU A 105 12.09 11.02 8.28
CA GLU A 105 13.30 10.49 7.63
C GLU A 105 13.30 8.97 7.48
N ASN A 106 12.14 8.33 7.63
CA ASN A 106 12.01 6.90 7.40
C ASN A 106 11.36 6.67 6.06
N VAL A 107 12.07 5.96 5.16
CA VAL A 107 11.54 5.71 3.81
C VAL A 107 10.85 4.34 3.80
N THR A 108 9.60 4.35 3.36
CA THR A 108 8.81 3.13 3.23
C THR A 108 8.13 3.12 1.86
N GLY A 109 8.24 2.00 1.16
CA GLY A 109 7.60 1.83 -0.14
C GLY A 109 6.19 1.28 0.01
N TYR A 110 5.30 1.77 -0.84
CA TYR A 110 3.90 1.33 -0.87
C TYR A 110 3.47 1.15 -2.31
N THR A 111 2.59 0.19 -2.53
CA THR A 111 1.93 0.01 -3.82
C THR A 111 0.44 -0.19 -3.59
N ILE A 112 -0.38 0.60 -4.28
CA ILE A 112 -1.80 0.31 -4.37
C ILE A 112 -1.98 -0.40 -5.71
N PHE A 113 -2.36 -1.67 -5.64
CA PHE A 113 -2.40 -2.56 -6.79
C PHE A 113 -3.84 -2.99 -7.05
N SER A 114 -4.26 -2.93 -8.29
CA SER A 114 -5.65 -3.24 -8.61
C SER A 114 -5.84 -4.66 -9.13
N TRP A 115 -7.02 -5.18 -8.88
CA TRP A 115 -7.47 -6.48 -9.38
C TRP A 115 -8.76 -6.28 -10.17
N ASN A 116 -8.82 -6.85 -11.36
CA ASN A 116 -10.11 -6.97 -12.02
C ASN A 116 -10.68 -8.36 -11.66
N TYR A 117 -11.93 -8.57 -12.00
CA TYR A 117 -12.61 -9.81 -11.62
C TYR A 117 -11.90 -11.05 -12.14
N SER A 118 -11.51 -11.01 -13.40
CA SER A 118 -10.86 -12.11 -14.07
C SER A 118 -9.53 -12.48 -13.40
N LYS A 119 -8.73 -11.47 -13.09
CA LYS A 119 -7.43 -11.63 -12.43
C LYS A 119 -7.60 -12.23 -11.04
N LEU A 120 -8.60 -11.77 -10.30
CA LEU A 120 -8.85 -12.26 -8.95
C LEU A 120 -9.28 -13.73 -8.97
N LEU A 121 -10.14 -14.10 -9.91
CA LEU A 121 -10.60 -15.48 -10.03
C LEU A 121 -9.47 -16.44 -10.37
N LYS A 122 -8.50 -16.00 -11.17
CA LYS A 122 -7.34 -16.84 -11.49
C LYS A 122 -6.46 -17.07 -10.27
N LYS A 123 -6.42 -16.12 -9.35
CA LYS A 123 -5.63 -16.24 -8.15
C LYS A 123 -6.23 -17.24 -7.18
N TYR A 124 -7.53 -17.28 -7.10
CA TYR A 124 -8.26 -18.10 -6.17
C TYR A 124 -9.21 -19.06 -6.87
#